data_ec1ebcbcaf1be7587c7a51e4ba845719
#
_entry.id   ec1ebcbcaf1be7587c7a51e4ba845719
#
_cell.length_a   1.000
_cell.length_b   1.000
_cell.length_c   1.000
_cell.angle_alpha   90.00
_cell.angle_beta   90.00
_cell.angle_gamma   90.00
#
_symmetry.space_group_name_H-M   'P 1'
#
loop_
_entity.id
_entity.type
_entity.pdbx_description
1 polymer ?
#
loop_
_entity_poly.entity_id
_entity_poly.type
_entity_poly.pdbx_seq_one_letter_code
_entity_poly.pdbx_strand_id
1 'polypeptide(L)'
;MAKLFFLISGEFESLSFSELKAILEVEGYAYTVTEKLDQTVRLEADSESIKQVHRRSAYTRICAQELFTCPANGNAITKAANSTDFKSIIDEGATFEVRIRRIKEYSTKDATMTLERQLGKLILQNAKHAKVNLTKPDKTFIGILTNNKLVFGQKLAEIQPKPFVERRPRKKPFFHPSAMNSKLARCMVNLAYARENACLLDPFCGTGTTLIEAALIGTRAIGIDVQRRMANGAKQNLKHFSLNPEAIVMADARKLPLTHVDCVVTDPPYGRSATTLKSSTKTIVDGVLTSVRELLGKGQRICIASPKTIGIKTIGVKLGYRHLESHFAYVHRTLTREVAVFEKT
;
A
#
# COMPACT_ATOMS: atom_id res chain seq x y z
N MET A 1 -5.44 -14.74 -17.76
CA MET A 1 -4.64 -14.18 -16.65
C MET A 1 -3.17 -14.16 -17.06
N ALA A 2 -2.44 -13.12 -16.72
CA ALA A 2 -1.00 -12.98 -16.95
C ALA A 2 -0.24 -13.35 -15.67
N LYS A 3 0.98 -13.90 -15.81
CA LYS A 3 1.90 -14.07 -14.68
C LYS A 3 2.51 -12.71 -14.36
N LEU A 4 2.33 -12.25 -13.14
CA LEU A 4 2.81 -10.97 -12.66
C LEU A 4 3.67 -11.16 -11.41
N PHE A 5 4.60 -10.24 -11.19
CA PHE A 5 5.25 -10.14 -9.90
C PHE A 5 5.36 -8.69 -9.44
N PHE A 6 5.35 -8.53 -8.14
CA PHE A 6 5.37 -7.22 -7.46
C PHE A 6 6.52 -7.19 -6.46
N LEU A 7 7.37 -6.19 -6.58
CA LEU A 7 8.33 -5.87 -5.53
C LEU A 7 7.63 -4.99 -4.49
N ILE A 8 7.45 -5.51 -3.29
CA ILE A 8 6.81 -4.81 -2.17
C ILE A 8 7.84 -4.29 -1.16
N SER A 9 7.43 -3.35 -0.31
CA SER A 9 8.29 -2.79 0.72
C SER A 9 8.59 -3.81 1.83
N GLY A 10 9.85 -3.90 2.24
CA GLY A 10 10.25 -4.66 3.43
C GLY A 10 10.05 -3.93 4.75
N GLU A 11 9.55 -2.68 4.75
CA GLU A 11 9.31 -1.89 5.97
C GLU A 11 8.25 -2.54 6.88
N PHE A 12 7.15 -3.00 6.26
CA PHE A 12 6.06 -3.74 6.91
C PHE A 12 5.59 -4.82 5.93
N GLU A 13 6.28 -5.95 5.88
CA GLU A 13 6.08 -6.96 4.82
C GLU A 13 4.66 -7.53 4.79
N SER A 14 4.10 -7.88 5.96
CA SER A 14 2.73 -8.39 6.05
C SER A 14 1.70 -7.35 5.61
N LEU A 15 1.90 -6.09 6.01
CA LEU A 15 1.02 -4.97 5.64
C LEU A 15 1.10 -4.67 4.14
N SER A 16 2.33 -4.70 3.57
CA SER A 16 2.56 -4.48 2.14
C SER A 16 1.87 -5.54 1.27
N PHE A 17 1.89 -6.80 1.70
CA PHE A 17 1.20 -7.90 1.02
C PHE A 17 -0.32 -7.77 1.12
N SER A 18 -0.84 -7.47 2.30
CA SER A 18 -2.29 -7.26 2.48
C SER A 18 -2.81 -6.05 1.72
N GLU A 19 -2.03 -4.96 1.62
CA GLU A 19 -2.38 -3.82 0.78
C GLU A 19 -2.53 -4.21 -0.70
N LEU A 20 -1.57 -4.99 -1.24
CA LEU A 20 -1.65 -5.46 -2.63
C LEU A 20 -2.92 -6.28 -2.88
N LYS A 21 -3.24 -7.22 -1.99
CA LYS A 21 -4.46 -8.02 -2.07
C LYS A 21 -5.71 -7.15 -2.00
N ALA A 22 -5.78 -6.26 -1.01
CA ALA A 22 -6.91 -5.37 -0.82
C ALA A 22 -7.20 -4.50 -2.05
N ILE A 23 -6.15 -4.03 -2.75
CA ILE A 23 -6.30 -3.28 -4.00
C ILE A 23 -6.90 -4.16 -5.09
N LEU A 24 -6.40 -5.37 -5.30
CA LEU A 24 -6.92 -6.28 -6.31
C LEU A 24 -8.39 -6.63 -6.05
N GLU A 25 -8.71 -6.96 -4.80
CA GLU A 25 -10.05 -7.36 -4.38
C GLU A 25 -11.08 -6.20 -4.49
N VAL A 26 -10.72 -5.01 -4.04
CA VAL A 26 -11.61 -3.85 -4.08
C VAL A 26 -11.88 -3.35 -5.50
N GLU A 27 -10.91 -3.51 -6.40
CA GLU A 27 -11.05 -3.17 -7.82
C GLU A 27 -11.66 -4.32 -8.67
N GLY A 28 -12.02 -5.45 -8.01
CA GLY A 28 -12.74 -6.56 -8.65
C GLY A 28 -11.87 -7.49 -9.50
N TYR A 29 -10.55 -7.47 -9.34
CA TYR A 29 -9.65 -8.38 -10.05
C TYR A 29 -9.54 -9.73 -9.36
N ALA A 30 -9.89 -10.81 -10.07
CA ALA A 30 -9.56 -12.14 -9.65
C ALA A 30 -8.05 -12.37 -9.74
N TYR A 31 -7.47 -13.04 -8.75
CA TYR A 31 -6.05 -13.36 -8.73
C TYR A 31 -5.76 -14.67 -8.00
N THR A 32 -4.63 -15.29 -8.36
CA THR A 32 -4.10 -16.47 -7.66
C THR A 32 -2.65 -16.21 -7.28
N VAL A 33 -2.34 -16.18 -5.99
CA VAL A 33 -0.96 -16.07 -5.51
C VAL A 33 -0.24 -17.38 -5.79
N THR A 34 0.76 -17.35 -6.67
CA THR A 34 1.56 -18.51 -7.04
C THR A 34 2.73 -18.72 -6.09
N GLU A 35 3.33 -17.63 -5.59
CA GLU A 35 4.43 -17.71 -4.64
C GLU A 35 4.61 -16.39 -3.87
N LYS A 36 4.96 -16.48 -2.58
CA LYS A 36 5.40 -15.36 -1.76
C LYS A 36 6.86 -15.57 -1.36
N LEU A 37 7.72 -14.65 -1.81
CA LEU A 37 9.15 -14.58 -1.49
C LEU A 37 9.42 -13.33 -0.64
N ASP A 38 10.64 -13.20 -0.11
CA ASP A 38 11.05 -11.97 0.60
C ASP A 38 10.85 -10.74 -0.30
N GLN A 39 10.00 -9.82 0.13
CA GLN A 39 9.62 -8.59 -0.58
C GLN A 39 9.13 -8.80 -2.03
N THR A 40 8.82 -10.00 -2.46
CA THR A 40 8.36 -10.27 -3.82
C THR A 40 7.15 -11.19 -3.80
N VAL A 41 6.08 -10.75 -4.44
CA VAL A 41 4.84 -11.52 -4.60
C VAL A 41 4.67 -11.87 -6.06
N ARG A 42 4.52 -13.16 -6.35
CA ARG A 42 4.20 -13.68 -7.67
C ARG A 42 2.73 -14.09 -7.67
N LEU A 43 1.99 -13.70 -8.69
CA LEU A 43 0.58 -14.06 -8.82
C LEU A 43 0.14 -14.07 -10.30
N GLU A 44 -0.98 -14.70 -10.54
CA GLU A 44 -1.69 -14.64 -11.82
C GLU A 44 -2.91 -13.72 -11.66
N ALA A 45 -3.03 -12.71 -12.53
CA ALA A 45 -4.16 -11.78 -12.58
C ALA A 45 -4.29 -11.17 -13.98
N ASP A 46 -5.31 -10.36 -14.19
CA ASP A 46 -5.37 -9.50 -15.37
C ASP A 46 -4.26 -8.44 -15.30
N SER A 47 -3.53 -8.22 -16.40
CA SER A 47 -2.47 -7.22 -16.51
C SER A 47 -2.97 -5.78 -16.29
N GLU A 48 -4.24 -5.49 -16.58
CA GLU A 48 -4.87 -4.19 -16.31
C GLU A 48 -4.89 -3.84 -14.81
N SER A 49 -4.84 -4.84 -13.93
CA SER A 49 -4.74 -4.65 -12.48
C SER A 49 -3.52 -3.82 -12.05
N ILE A 50 -2.45 -3.84 -12.85
CA ILE A 50 -1.23 -3.07 -12.59
C ILE A 50 -1.51 -1.56 -12.55
N LYS A 51 -2.43 -1.06 -13.39
CA LYS A 51 -2.83 0.36 -13.38
C LYS A 51 -3.40 0.77 -12.03
N GLN A 52 -4.24 -0.08 -11.45
CA GLN A 52 -4.85 0.18 -10.15
C GLN A 52 -3.84 0.04 -9.00
N VAL A 53 -2.98 -0.97 -9.05
CA VAL A 53 -1.88 -1.10 -8.07
C VAL A 53 -0.96 0.12 -8.13
N HIS A 54 -0.58 0.58 -9.33
CA HIS A 54 0.24 1.78 -9.52
C HIS A 54 -0.43 3.04 -8.95
N ARG A 55 -1.73 3.23 -9.17
CA ARG A 55 -2.50 4.39 -8.71
C ARG A 55 -2.66 4.42 -7.18
N ARG A 56 -2.86 3.25 -6.57
CA ARG A 56 -3.35 3.14 -5.20
C ARG A 56 -2.29 2.78 -4.17
N SER A 57 -1.31 1.94 -4.53
CA SER A 57 -0.43 1.35 -3.54
C SER A 57 0.56 2.35 -2.93
N ALA A 58 0.79 2.23 -1.63
CA ALA A 58 1.84 2.92 -0.89
C ALA A 58 3.09 2.07 -0.69
N TYR A 59 2.93 0.75 -0.67
CA TYR A 59 3.99 -0.20 -0.32
C TYR A 59 4.43 -1.12 -1.45
N THR A 60 3.78 -1.12 -2.61
CA THR A 60 4.35 -1.70 -3.83
C THR A 60 5.36 -0.72 -4.43
N ARG A 61 6.46 -1.22 -4.96
CA ARG A 61 7.53 -0.44 -5.60
C ARG A 61 7.59 -0.65 -7.09
N ILE A 62 7.51 -1.92 -7.52
CA ILE A 62 7.59 -2.31 -8.94
C ILE A 62 6.48 -3.29 -9.23
N CYS A 63 5.84 -3.12 -10.38
CA CYS A 63 4.92 -4.08 -10.98
C CYS A 63 5.52 -4.55 -12.29
N ALA A 64 5.56 -5.86 -12.50
CA ALA A 64 6.17 -6.44 -13.69
C ALA A 64 5.39 -7.64 -14.20
N GLN A 65 5.40 -7.84 -15.51
CA GLN A 65 4.98 -9.09 -16.15
C GLN A 65 6.12 -10.10 -16.01
N GLU A 66 5.84 -11.26 -15.45
CA GLU A 66 6.83 -12.31 -15.27
C GLU A 66 7.09 -13.02 -16.60
N LEU A 67 8.37 -13.17 -16.95
CA LEU A 67 8.83 -13.94 -18.11
C LEU A 67 9.34 -15.31 -17.68
N PHE A 68 10.15 -15.37 -16.62
CA PHE A 68 10.59 -16.60 -16.02
C PHE A 68 10.98 -16.44 -14.55
N THR A 69 11.00 -17.56 -13.85
CA THR A 69 11.59 -17.71 -12.52
C THR A 69 12.45 -18.95 -12.51
N CYS A 70 13.68 -18.83 -12.00
CA CYS A 70 14.64 -19.94 -11.95
C CYS A 70 15.54 -19.85 -10.71
N PRO A 71 16.27 -20.90 -10.33
CA PRO A 71 17.35 -20.81 -9.35
C PRO A 71 18.38 -19.76 -9.74
N ALA A 72 18.90 -19.03 -8.73
CA ALA A 72 19.86 -17.94 -8.94
C ALA A 72 21.30 -18.46 -9.21
N ASN A 73 21.46 -19.32 -10.21
CA ASN A 73 22.76 -19.80 -10.70
C ASN A 73 22.88 -19.59 -12.21
N GLY A 74 24.11 -19.44 -12.69
CA GLY A 74 24.40 -19.05 -14.07
C GLY A 74 23.81 -20.00 -15.13
N ASN A 75 23.83 -21.32 -14.89
CA ASN A 75 23.30 -22.30 -15.84
C ASN A 75 21.78 -22.21 -15.96
N ALA A 76 21.07 -22.17 -14.82
CA ALA A 76 19.62 -22.04 -14.80
C ALA A 76 19.15 -20.73 -15.43
N ILE A 77 19.83 -19.63 -15.14
CA ILE A 77 19.53 -18.29 -15.68
C ILE A 77 19.74 -18.28 -17.20
N THR A 78 20.87 -18.80 -17.68
CA THR A 78 21.16 -18.87 -19.11
C THR A 78 20.14 -19.72 -19.85
N LYS A 79 19.78 -20.89 -19.29
CA LYS A 79 18.75 -21.77 -19.86
C LYS A 79 17.40 -21.07 -19.94
N ALA A 80 16.96 -20.43 -18.85
CA ALA A 80 15.67 -19.74 -18.81
C ALA A 80 15.62 -18.55 -19.79
N ALA A 81 16.70 -17.74 -19.85
CA ALA A 81 16.79 -16.63 -20.78
C ALA A 81 16.76 -17.10 -22.25
N ASN A 82 17.47 -18.18 -22.59
CA ASN A 82 17.48 -18.71 -23.96
C ASN A 82 16.12 -19.34 -24.37
N SER A 83 15.33 -19.80 -23.40
CA SER A 83 13.98 -20.33 -23.65
C SER A 83 12.89 -19.24 -23.72
N THR A 84 13.24 -17.98 -23.50
CA THR A 84 12.31 -16.85 -23.53
C THR A 84 12.32 -16.20 -24.90
N ASP A 85 11.16 -16.02 -25.51
CA ASP A 85 11.03 -15.36 -26.81
C ASP A 85 11.08 -13.83 -26.67
N PHE A 86 12.28 -13.29 -26.48
CA PHE A 86 12.49 -11.85 -26.42
C PHE A 86 12.20 -11.12 -27.74
N LYS A 87 12.26 -11.86 -28.86
CA LYS A 87 11.97 -11.29 -30.18
C LYS A 87 10.52 -10.83 -30.32
N SER A 88 9.58 -11.55 -29.73
CA SER A 88 8.16 -11.15 -29.71
C SER A 88 7.86 -10.03 -28.68
N ILE A 89 8.71 -9.90 -27.66
CA ILE A 89 8.51 -8.94 -26.57
C ILE A 89 9.08 -7.54 -26.92
N ILE A 90 10.19 -7.48 -27.66
CA ILE A 90 10.87 -6.24 -28.01
C ILE A 90 10.54 -5.88 -29.46
N ASP A 91 9.88 -4.75 -29.65
CA ASP A 91 9.51 -4.28 -30.98
C ASP A 91 10.75 -3.96 -31.85
N GLU A 92 10.60 -3.98 -33.15
CA GLU A 92 11.70 -3.73 -34.07
C GLU A 92 12.29 -2.32 -33.86
N GLY A 93 13.60 -2.26 -33.65
CA GLY A 93 14.32 -1.01 -33.39
C GLY A 93 14.16 -0.45 -31.97
N ALA A 94 13.35 -1.09 -31.11
CA ALA A 94 13.15 -0.63 -29.75
C ALA A 94 14.42 -0.81 -28.89
N THR A 95 14.57 0.07 -27.92
CA THR A 95 15.69 0.06 -26.96
C THR A 95 15.27 -0.56 -25.65
N PHE A 96 16.23 -1.22 -24.96
CA PHE A 96 15.98 -1.80 -23.66
C PHE A 96 17.12 -1.63 -22.68
N GLU A 97 16.82 -1.82 -21.39
CA GLU A 97 17.79 -2.01 -20.33
C GLU A 97 17.44 -3.23 -19.47
N VAL A 98 18.42 -3.75 -18.77
CA VAL A 98 18.25 -4.77 -17.74
C VAL A 98 18.67 -4.17 -16.40
N ARG A 99 17.85 -4.36 -15.37
CA ARG A 99 18.16 -3.96 -14.00
C ARG A 99 17.95 -5.14 -13.06
N ILE A 100 18.89 -5.40 -12.18
CA ILE A 100 18.79 -6.44 -11.16
C ILE A 100 18.71 -5.78 -9.78
N ARG A 101 17.68 -6.14 -9.04
CA ARG A 101 17.51 -5.77 -7.64
C ARG A 101 17.76 -6.99 -6.75
N ARG A 102 18.61 -6.84 -5.73
CA ARG A 102 18.80 -7.85 -4.70
C ARG A 102 17.97 -7.52 -3.47
N ILE A 103 17.41 -8.53 -2.86
CA ILE A 103 16.70 -8.42 -1.59
C ILE A 103 17.62 -8.98 -0.50
N LYS A 104 17.78 -8.22 0.60
CA LYS A 104 18.70 -8.57 1.69
C LYS A 104 20.11 -8.88 1.16
N GLU A 105 20.75 -9.93 1.66
CA GLU A 105 22.13 -10.31 1.31
C GLU A 105 22.19 -11.49 0.30
N TYR A 106 21.15 -11.69 -0.50
CA TYR A 106 21.10 -12.79 -1.48
C TYR A 106 22.13 -12.66 -2.63
N SER A 107 22.86 -11.52 -2.75
CA SER A 107 23.92 -11.31 -3.73
C SER A 107 24.76 -10.09 -3.38
N THR A 108 25.93 -9.91 -4.06
CA THR A 108 26.75 -8.71 -3.98
C THR A 108 26.36 -7.71 -5.08
N LYS A 109 26.80 -6.44 -4.96
CA LYS A 109 26.57 -5.41 -5.99
C LYS A 109 27.26 -5.76 -7.30
N ASP A 110 28.48 -6.26 -7.24
CA ASP A 110 29.27 -6.63 -8.44
C ASP A 110 28.64 -7.82 -9.16
N ALA A 111 28.09 -8.78 -8.42
CA ALA A 111 27.34 -9.90 -8.99
C ALA A 111 26.06 -9.43 -9.72
N THR A 112 25.35 -8.42 -9.19
CA THR A 112 24.17 -7.87 -9.89
C THR A 112 24.52 -7.17 -11.19
N MET A 113 25.58 -6.37 -11.22
CA MET A 113 26.06 -5.70 -12.45
C MET A 113 26.54 -6.71 -13.50
N THR A 114 27.24 -7.76 -13.09
CA THR A 114 27.66 -8.84 -13.97
C THR A 114 26.48 -9.56 -14.58
N LEU A 115 25.46 -9.84 -13.77
CA LEU A 115 24.23 -10.50 -14.23
C LEU A 115 23.41 -9.60 -15.17
N GLU A 116 23.35 -8.28 -14.93
CA GLU A 116 22.72 -7.32 -15.86
C GLU A 116 23.36 -7.38 -17.24
N ARG A 117 24.70 -7.38 -17.30
CA ARG A 117 25.45 -7.48 -18.57
C ARG A 117 25.25 -8.83 -19.25
N GLN A 118 25.26 -9.92 -18.48
CA GLN A 118 25.04 -11.27 -19.01
C GLN A 118 23.66 -11.40 -19.63
N LEU A 119 22.60 -11.01 -18.90
CA LEU A 119 21.21 -11.04 -19.39
C LEU A 119 21.02 -10.10 -20.58
N GLY A 120 21.60 -8.89 -20.55
CA GLY A 120 21.57 -7.97 -21.69
C GLY A 120 22.19 -8.58 -22.96
N LYS A 121 23.32 -9.30 -22.83
CA LYS A 121 23.95 -10.03 -23.95
C LYS A 121 23.06 -11.15 -24.47
N LEU A 122 22.45 -11.96 -23.59
CA LEU A 122 21.53 -13.03 -23.98
C LEU A 122 20.28 -12.50 -24.70
N ILE A 123 19.73 -11.38 -24.23
CA ILE A 123 18.60 -10.71 -24.89
C ILE A 123 19.00 -10.25 -26.30
N LEU A 124 20.16 -9.60 -26.49
CA LEU A 124 20.64 -9.19 -27.81
C LEU A 124 20.87 -10.37 -28.76
N GLN A 125 21.32 -11.51 -28.26
CA GLN A 125 21.48 -12.73 -29.07
C GLN A 125 20.15 -13.26 -29.58
N ASN A 126 19.09 -13.17 -28.77
CA ASN A 126 17.75 -13.65 -29.10
C ASN A 126 16.91 -12.60 -29.88
N ALA A 127 17.16 -11.30 -29.66
CA ALA A 127 16.45 -10.20 -30.30
C ALA A 127 17.46 -9.25 -31.00
N LYS A 128 18.04 -9.70 -32.12
CA LYS A 128 19.12 -8.99 -32.85
C LYS A 128 18.73 -7.59 -33.35
N HIS A 129 17.45 -7.30 -33.47
CA HIS A 129 16.92 -6.01 -33.87
C HIS A 129 16.86 -4.98 -32.72
N ALA A 130 16.98 -5.45 -31.47
CA ALA A 130 16.94 -4.58 -30.27
C ALA A 130 18.28 -3.87 -30.04
N LYS A 131 18.23 -2.75 -29.32
CA LYS A 131 19.42 -1.97 -28.91
C LYS A 131 19.40 -1.70 -27.42
N VAL A 132 20.58 -1.60 -26.80
CA VAL A 132 20.71 -1.25 -25.38
C VAL A 132 20.71 0.27 -25.23
N ASN A 133 19.87 0.78 -24.32
CA ASN A 133 19.86 2.19 -23.92
C ASN A 133 19.67 2.27 -22.39
N LEU A 134 20.70 2.70 -21.65
CA LEU A 134 20.69 2.77 -20.20
C LEU A 134 20.13 4.07 -19.62
N THR A 135 19.85 5.06 -20.47
CA THR A 135 19.40 6.39 -20.05
C THR A 135 17.89 6.57 -20.23
N LYS A 136 17.38 6.20 -21.38
CA LYS A 136 15.95 6.31 -21.72
C LYS A 136 15.53 5.11 -22.59
N PRO A 137 15.44 3.92 -22.01
CA PRO A 137 14.99 2.72 -22.73
C PRO A 137 13.49 2.77 -23.00
N ASP A 138 13.06 2.14 -24.09
CA ASP A 138 11.65 1.92 -24.39
C ASP A 138 11.08 0.81 -23.50
N LYS A 139 11.90 -0.21 -23.20
CA LYS A 139 11.53 -1.32 -22.31
C LYS A 139 12.58 -1.55 -21.23
N THR A 140 12.13 -1.74 -20.00
CA THR A 140 12.99 -2.12 -18.87
C THR A 140 12.69 -3.56 -18.47
N PHE A 141 13.69 -4.41 -18.50
CA PHE A 141 13.62 -5.74 -17.88
C PHE A 141 14.16 -5.65 -16.45
N ILE A 142 13.39 -6.20 -15.52
CA ILE A 142 13.74 -6.19 -14.10
C ILE A 142 13.89 -7.63 -13.58
N GLY A 143 15.00 -7.89 -12.88
CA GLY A 143 15.21 -9.13 -12.15
C GLY A 143 15.26 -8.88 -10.65
N ILE A 144 14.61 -9.72 -9.88
CA ILE A 144 14.67 -9.69 -8.41
C ILE A 144 15.36 -10.96 -7.92
N LEU A 145 16.51 -10.77 -7.26
CA LEU A 145 17.23 -11.84 -6.56
C LEU A 145 16.71 -11.94 -5.13
N THR A 146 16.04 -13.03 -4.83
CA THR A 146 15.42 -13.29 -3.53
C THR A 146 15.28 -14.79 -3.29
N ASN A 147 15.45 -15.26 -2.06
CA ASN A 147 15.27 -16.67 -1.67
C ASN A 147 15.99 -17.66 -2.62
N ASN A 148 17.23 -17.36 -3.02
CA ASN A 148 18.03 -18.15 -3.97
C ASN A 148 17.38 -18.34 -5.35
N LYS A 149 16.45 -17.47 -5.74
CA LYS A 149 15.80 -17.43 -7.06
C LYS A 149 16.04 -16.11 -7.75
N LEU A 150 16.00 -16.12 -9.06
CA LEU A 150 15.81 -14.96 -9.91
C LEU A 150 14.38 -14.96 -10.43
N VAL A 151 13.59 -13.95 -10.07
CA VAL A 151 12.30 -13.64 -10.70
C VAL A 151 12.57 -12.56 -11.73
N PHE A 152 12.30 -12.81 -13.01
CA PHE A 152 12.66 -11.94 -14.11
C PHE A 152 11.47 -11.62 -15.00
N GLY A 153 11.38 -10.37 -15.45
CA GLY A 153 10.30 -9.96 -16.34
C GLY A 153 10.40 -8.54 -16.84
N GLN A 154 9.36 -8.11 -17.57
CA GLN A 154 9.23 -6.75 -18.05
C GLN A 154 8.60 -5.85 -16.99
N LYS A 155 9.28 -4.78 -16.60
CA LYS A 155 8.71 -3.75 -15.71
C LYS A 155 7.60 -3.01 -16.45
N LEU A 156 6.40 -3.01 -15.86
CA LEU A 156 5.24 -2.31 -16.42
C LEU A 156 4.92 -1.03 -15.65
N ALA A 157 5.23 -0.98 -14.35
CA ALA A 157 5.06 0.23 -13.56
C ALA A 157 6.06 0.30 -12.41
N GLU A 158 6.38 1.52 -11.98
CA GLU A 158 7.20 1.81 -10.81
C GLU A 158 6.56 2.91 -9.97
N ILE A 159 6.27 2.61 -8.70
CA ILE A 159 5.62 3.55 -7.79
C ILE A 159 6.71 4.43 -7.15
N GLN A 160 6.69 5.70 -7.49
CA GLN A 160 7.65 6.67 -6.99
C GLN A 160 7.36 7.07 -5.54
N PRO A 161 8.37 7.11 -4.66
CA PRO A 161 8.16 7.52 -3.27
C PRO A 161 7.94 9.02 -3.10
N LYS A 162 8.34 9.85 -4.07
CA LYS A 162 8.33 11.31 -4.00
C LYS A 162 6.96 11.89 -3.61
N PRO A 163 5.82 11.48 -4.20
CA PRO A 163 4.52 12.02 -3.81
C PRO A 163 4.18 11.80 -2.33
N PHE A 164 4.55 10.64 -1.76
CA PHE A 164 4.35 10.38 -0.32
C PHE A 164 5.30 11.20 0.56
N VAL A 165 6.53 11.47 0.08
CA VAL A 165 7.49 12.34 0.77
C VAL A 165 6.98 13.77 0.84
N GLU A 166 6.36 14.28 -0.24
CA GLU A 166 5.78 15.62 -0.28
C GLU A 166 4.56 15.76 0.67
N ARG A 167 3.83 14.68 0.92
CA ARG A 167 2.69 14.66 1.85
C ARG A 167 3.04 14.26 3.28
N ARG A 168 4.32 14.16 3.63
CA ARG A 168 4.73 13.88 5.02
C ARG A 168 4.18 14.93 5.99
N PRO A 169 3.88 14.55 7.26
CA PRO A 169 3.29 15.48 8.23
C PRO A 169 3.98 16.84 8.31
N ARG A 170 5.32 16.87 8.38
CA ARG A 170 6.11 18.12 8.51
C ARG A 170 6.15 18.99 7.25
N LYS A 171 5.69 18.48 6.10
CA LYS A 171 5.61 19.25 4.84
C LYS A 171 4.24 19.87 4.58
N LYS A 172 3.27 19.57 5.45
CA LYS A 172 1.93 20.13 5.37
C LYS A 172 1.87 21.50 6.07
N PRO A 173 1.04 22.44 5.59
CA PRO A 173 0.89 23.76 6.20
C PRO A 173 0.48 23.70 7.67
N PHE A 174 -0.40 22.77 8.03
CA PHE A 174 -0.75 22.50 9.42
C PHE A 174 -0.13 21.16 9.87
N PHE A 175 0.77 21.25 10.83
CA PHE A 175 1.49 20.10 11.39
C PHE A 175 1.09 19.83 12.84
N HIS A 176 0.98 18.56 13.20
CA HIS A 176 0.88 18.10 14.57
C HIS A 176 1.76 16.84 14.75
N PRO A 177 2.49 16.69 15.88
CA PRO A 177 3.41 15.55 16.09
C PRO A 177 2.76 14.16 16.03
N SER A 178 1.48 14.05 16.38
CA SER A 178 0.72 12.80 16.32
C SER A 178 0.24 12.44 14.91
N ALA A 179 0.46 13.28 13.89
CA ALA A 179 -0.02 13.04 12.54
C ALA A 179 0.55 11.75 11.94
N MET A 180 -0.33 10.92 11.38
CA MET A 180 0.03 9.66 10.73
C MET A 180 0.90 9.88 9.48
N ASN A 181 1.79 8.94 9.18
CA ASN A 181 2.54 8.91 7.92
C ASN A 181 1.60 8.65 6.73
N SER A 182 1.80 9.37 5.62
CA SER A 182 0.96 9.28 4.41
C SER A 182 0.91 7.87 3.80
N LYS A 183 2.03 7.13 3.80
CA LYS A 183 2.04 5.74 3.30
C LYS A 183 1.15 4.82 4.15
N LEU A 184 1.26 4.92 5.48
CA LEU A 184 0.44 4.12 6.38
C LEU A 184 -1.04 4.47 6.23
N ALA A 185 -1.37 5.77 6.17
CA ALA A 185 -2.74 6.21 5.94
C ALA A 185 -3.31 5.68 4.62
N ARG A 186 -2.54 5.74 3.50
CA ARG A 186 -2.95 5.19 2.21
C ARG A 186 -3.17 3.67 2.28
N CYS A 187 -2.27 2.95 2.94
CA CYS A 187 -2.44 1.51 3.13
C CYS A 187 -3.72 1.19 3.92
N MET A 188 -3.98 1.90 5.02
CA MET A 188 -5.20 1.73 5.80
C MET A 188 -6.46 2.03 4.99
N VAL A 189 -6.43 3.04 4.12
CA VAL A 189 -7.52 3.35 3.18
C VAL A 189 -7.76 2.18 2.21
N ASN A 190 -6.69 1.55 1.69
CA ASN A 190 -6.81 0.37 0.84
C ASN A 190 -7.37 -0.84 1.61
N LEU A 191 -6.90 -1.09 2.83
CA LEU A 191 -7.35 -2.20 3.69
C LEU A 191 -8.82 -2.07 4.11
N ALA A 192 -9.31 -0.84 4.24
CA ALA A 192 -10.73 -0.57 4.51
C ALA A 192 -11.63 -0.73 3.27
N TYR A 193 -11.09 -1.13 2.12
CA TYR A 193 -11.80 -1.26 0.83
C TYR A 193 -12.48 0.03 0.37
N ALA A 194 -11.85 1.18 0.64
CA ALA A 194 -12.32 2.44 0.08
C ALA A 194 -12.32 2.38 -1.46
N ARG A 195 -13.46 2.69 -2.08
CA ARG A 195 -13.65 2.72 -3.54
C ARG A 195 -13.77 4.15 -4.03
N GLU A 196 -13.61 4.33 -5.32
CA GLU A 196 -13.96 5.59 -5.96
C GLU A 196 -15.45 5.91 -5.73
N ASN A 197 -15.75 7.16 -5.40
CA ASN A 197 -17.08 7.66 -5.02
C ASN A 197 -17.71 7.06 -3.75
N ALA A 198 -17.10 6.07 -3.09
CA ALA A 198 -17.53 5.60 -1.78
C ALA A 198 -17.32 6.66 -0.70
N CYS A 199 -18.10 6.62 0.36
CA CYS A 199 -18.00 7.52 1.50
C CYS A 199 -17.13 6.90 2.60
N LEU A 200 -15.93 7.47 2.83
CA LEU A 200 -15.03 7.09 3.91
C LEU A 200 -15.18 8.04 5.09
N LEU A 201 -15.28 7.49 6.29
CA LEU A 201 -15.25 8.25 7.54
C LEU A 201 -13.90 8.08 8.27
N ASP A 202 -13.32 9.19 8.71
CA ASP A 202 -12.29 9.21 9.74
C ASP A 202 -12.82 9.98 10.97
N PRO A 203 -13.27 9.26 12.03
CA PRO A 203 -13.84 9.88 13.24
C PRO A 203 -12.82 10.56 14.17
N PHE A 204 -11.50 10.46 13.85
CA PHE A 204 -10.41 11.19 14.52
C PHE A 204 -9.46 11.78 13.49
N CYS A 205 -9.99 12.60 12.57
CA CYS A 205 -9.27 13.01 11.37
C CYS A 205 -8.01 13.85 11.63
N GLY A 206 -7.89 14.47 12.79
CA GLY A 206 -6.71 15.21 13.21
C GLY A 206 -6.24 16.23 12.15
N THR A 207 -5.06 16.01 11.58
CA THR A 207 -4.49 16.87 10.52
C THR A 207 -5.00 16.52 9.11
N GLY A 208 -5.94 15.60 8.98
CA GLY A 208 -6.57 15.20 7.70
C GLY A 208 -5.72 14.28 6.82
N THR A 209 -4.72 13.56 7.37
CA THR A 209 -3.86 12.70 6.54
C THR A 209 -4.64 11.59 5.84
N THR A 210 -5.54 10.90 6.55
CA THR A 210 -6.42 9.86 6.00
C THR A 210 -7.33 10.43 4.93
N LEU A 211 -7.93 11.60 5.19
CA LEU A 211 -8.83 12.27 4.24
C LEU A 211 -8.12 12.63 2.93
N ILE A 212 -6.87 13.13 3.01
CA ILE A 212 -6.03 13.43 1.85
C ILE A 212 -5.78 12.16 1.02
N GLU A 213 -5.37 11.07 1.68
CA GLU A 213 -5.04 9.82 0.98
C GLU A 213 -6.28 9.15 0.38
N ALA A 214 -7.45 9.26 1.01
CA ALA A 214 -8.73 8.82 0.47
C ALA A 214 -9.16 9.65 -0.76
N ALA A 215 -9.14 10.97 -0.66
CA ALA A 215 -9.53 11.86 -1.75
C ALA A 215 -8.63 11.69 -3.00
N LEU A 216 -7.33 11.43 -2.81
CA LEU A 216 -6.38 11.18 -3.92
C LEU A 216 -6.67 9.91 -4.73
N ILE A 217 -7.48 8.97 -4.21
CA ILE A 217 -7.95 7.80 -4.96
C ILE A 217 -9.41 7.91 -5.39
N GLY A 218 -10.00 9.10 -5.27
CA GLY A 218 -11.37 9.37 -5.69
C GLY A 218 -12.45 8.99 -4.67
N THR A 219 -12.09 8.68 -3.43
CA THR A 219 -13.04 8.38 -2.35
C THR A 219 -13.52 9.68 -1.72
N ARG A 220 -14.85 9.83 -1.53
CA ARG A 220 -15.43 10.95 -0.77
C ARG A 220 -15.09 10.77 0.70
N ALA A 221 -14.54 11.77 1.35
CA ALA A 221 -14.01 11.66 2.70
C ALA A 221 -14.73 12.59 3.68
N ILE A 222 -15.23 12.04 4.77
CA ILE A 222 -15.78 12.76 5.91
C ILE A 222 -14.79 12.67 7.07
N GLY A 223 -14.38 13.81 7.61
CA GLY A 223 -13.54 13.89 8.78
C GLY A 223 -14.29 14.43 10.00
N ILE A 224 -14.07 13.80 11.15
CA ILE A 224 -14.57 14.30 12.43
C ILE A 224 -13.39 14.51 13.38
N ASP A 225 -13.42 15.61 14.11
CA ASP A 225 -12.51 15.87 15.22
C ASP A 225 -13.21 16.74 16.27
N VAL A 226 -13.01 16.43 17.54
CA VAL A 226 -13.59 17.21 18.64
C VAL A 226 -12.92 18.58 18.82
N GLN A 227 -11.69 18.73 18.33
CA GLN A 227 -10.92 19.95 18.44
C GLN A 227 -11.08 20.82 17.19
N ARG A 228 -11.64 22.03 17.35
CA ARG A 228 -11.79 23.02 16.28
C ARG A 228 -10.47 23.32 15.56
N ARG A 229 -9.36 23.37 16.31
CA ARG A 229 -8.01 23.59 15.76
C ARG A 229 -7.62 22.50 14.77
N MET A 230 -7.88 21.24 15.11
CA MET A 230 -7.56 20.09 14.26
C MET A 230 -8.43 20.06 13.00
N ALA A 231 -9.74 20.24 13.15
CA ALA A 231 -10.68 20.33 12.03
C ALA A 231 -10.30 21.46 11.04
N ASN A 232 -9.94 22.63 11.53
CA ASN A 232 -9.48 23.74 10.69
C ASN A 232 -8.13 23.43 10.02
N GLY A 233 -7.20 22.78 10.74
CA GLY A 233 -5.91 22.37 10.21
C GLY A 233 -6.06 21.30 9.11
N ALA A 234 -6.99 20.37 9.26
CA ALA A 234 -7.33 19.40 8.22
C ALA A 234 -7.86 20.09 6.94
N LYS A 235 -8.77 21.07 7.08
CA LYS A 235 -9.25 21.89 5.95
C LYS A 235 -8.12 22.62 5.24
N GLN A 236 -7.20 23.22 5.99
CA GLN A 236 -6.02 23.91 5.44
C GLN A 236 -5.12 22.96 4.66
N ASN A 237 -4.87 21.75 5.19
CA ASN A 237 -4.05 20.74 4.54
C ASN A 237 -4.70 20.20 3.27
N LEU A 238 -6.00 19.89 3.27
CA LEU A 238 -6.73 19.45 2.09
C LEU A 238 -6.71 20.52 0.99
N LYS A 239 -6.98 21.77 1.33
CA LYS A 239 -6.90 22.92 0.40
C LYS A 239 -5.51 23.06 -0.23
N HIS A 240 -4.43 22.84 0.54
CA HIS A 240 -3.06 22.89 0.02
C HIS A 240 -2.81 21.86 -1.10
N PHE A 241 -3.46 20.70 -1.04
CA PHE A 241 -3.38 19.69 -2.10
C PHE A 241 -4.51 19.80 -3.13
N SER A 242 -5.26 20.90 -3.15
CA SER A 242 -6.41 21.13 -4.05
C SER A 242 -7.48 20.03 -3.94
N LEU A 243 -7.69 19.51 -2.72
CA LEU A 243 -8.65 18.46 -2.41
C LEU A 243 -9.82 19.04 -1.62
N ASN A 244 -11.04 18.59 -1.97
CA ASN A 244 -12.26 18.95 -1.27
C ASN A 244 -12.80 17.70 -0.55
N PRO A 245 -12.88 17.71 0.81
CA PRO A 245 -13.57 16.64 1.54
C PRO A 245 -15.09 16.80 1.37
N GLU A 246 -15.84 15.71 1.54
CA GLU A 246 -17.29 15.76 1.61
C GLU A 246 -17.73 16.65 2.79
N ALA A 247 -17.13 16.43 3.96
CA ALA A 247 -17.35 17.27 5.15
C ALA A 247 -16.17 17.17 6.14
N ILE A 248 -15.94 18.23 6.91
CA ILE A 248 -15.17 18.17 8.15
C ILE A 248 -16.03 18.77 9.26
N VAL A 249 -16.40 17.91 10.21
CA VAL A 249 -17.37 18.21 11.27
C VAL A 249 -16.69 18.21 12.64
N MET A 250 -17.04 19.16 13.49
CA MET A 250 -16.61 19.17 14.89
C MET A 250 -17.64 18.41 15.73
N ALA A 251 -17.29 17.18 16.13
CA ALA A 251 -18.17 16.32 16.93
C ALA A 251 -17.37 15.29 17.75
N ASP A 252 -18.04 14.63 18.69
CA ASP A 252 -17.48 13.52 19.45
C ASP A 252 -17.65 12.20 18.66
N ALA A 253 -16.56 11.51 18.42
CA ALA A 253 -16.53 10.23 17.68
C ALA A 253 -17.38 9.12 18.32
N ARG A 254 -17.75 9.26 19.58
CA ARG A 254 -18.66 8.34 20.30
C ARG A 254 -20.13 8.61 20.01
N LYS A 255 -20.46 9.74 19.37
CA LYS A 255 -21.84 10.16 19.01
C LYS A 255 -21.80 10.81 17.63
N LEU A 256 -21.72 9.98 16.60
CA LEU A 256 -21.52 10.43 15.22
C LEU A 256 -22.84 10.99 14.63
N PRO A 257 -22.83 12.23 14.08
CA PRO A 257 -24.02 12.84 13.48
C PRO A 257 -24.18 12.40 12.01
N LEU A 258 -24.15 11.10 11.76
CA LEU A 258 -24.21 10.48 10.43
C LEU A 258 -25.18 9.30 10.46
N THR A 259 -25.69 8.94 9.29
CA THR A 259 -26.61 7.81 9.12
C THR A 259 -25.99 6.63 8.39
N HIS A 260 -25.03 6.89 7.52
CA HIS A 260 -24.37 5.83 6.72
C HIS A 260 -22.99 6.26 6.24
N VAL A 261 -22.06 5.30 6.13
CA VAL A 261 -20.76 5.41 5.45
C VAL A 261 -20.40 4.05 4.86
N ASP A 262 -19.54 4.03 3.83
CA ASP A 262 -19.15 2.80 3.14
C ASP A 262 -17.95 2.10 3.79
N CYS A 263 -17.04 2.87 4.39
CA CYS A 263 -15.89 2.34 5.11
C CYS A 263 -15.38 3.35 6.15
N VAL A 264 -14.61 2.83 7.12
CA VAL A 264 -14.04 3.65 8.19
C VAL A 264 -12.52 3.41 8.27
N VAL A 265 -11.75 4.49 8.36
CA VAL A 265 -10.30 4.43 8.61
C VAL A 265 -9.96 5.42 9.70
N THR A 266 -9.28 4.97 10.75
CA THR A 266 -9.02 5.87 11.86
C THR A 266 -7.82 5.47 12.72
N ASP A 267 -7.22 6.46 13.39
CA ASP A 267 -6.15 6.34 14.39
C ASP A 267 -6.57 7.10 15.66
N PRO A 268 -7.35 6.48 16.57
CA PRO A 268 -7.85 7.11 17.79
C PRO A 268 -6.72 7.72 18.64
N PRO A 269 -6.99 8.76 19.43
CA PRO A 269 -5.99 9.38 20.26
C PRO A 269 -5.47 8.45 21.35
N TYR A 270 -4.13 8.37 21.51
CA TYR A 270 -3.46 7.64 22.57
C TYR A 270 -2.15 8.34 22.96
N GLY A 271 -1.71 8.11 24.21
CA GLY A 271 -0.51 8.72 24.76
C GLY A 271 -0.72 10.14 25.31
N ARG A 272 0.38 10.72 25.82
CA ARG A 272 0.33 12.00 26.57
C ARG A 272 0.07 13.23 25.71
N SER A 273 0.31 13.16 24.40
CA SER A 273 0.17 14.27 23.45
C SER A 273 -1.19 14.34 22.77
N ALA A 274 -2.10 13.44 23.08
CA ALA A 274 -3.43 13.39 22.47
C ALA A 274 -4.53 13.76 23.47
N THR A 275 -5.55 14.47 22.99
CA THR A 275 -6.70 14.84 23.82
C THR A 275 -7.65 13.65 23.91
N THR A 276 -7.69 13.02 25.08
CA THR A 276 -8.57 11.86 25.36
C THR A 276 -9.86 12.26 26.09
N LEU A 277 -10.13 13.56 26.30
CA LEU A 277 -11.24 14.06 27.08
C LEU A 277 -11.35 13.38 28.47
N LYS A 278 -10.22 13.10 29.11
CA LYS A 278 -10.11 12.37 30.40
C LYS A 278 -10.54 10.91 30.34
N SER A 279 -10.82 10.35 29.16
CA SER A 279 -11.18 8.94 28.96
C SER A 279 -9.95 8.07 28.71
N SER A 280 -9.99 6.79 29.07
CA SER A 280 -8.93 5.86 28.68
C SER A 280 -8.97 5.60 27.17
N THR A 281 -7.83 5.29 26.54
CA THR A 281 -7.77 4.90 25.12
C THR A 281 -8.70 3.72 24.84
N LYS A 282 -8.81 2.75 25.76
CA LYS A 282 -9.70 1.61 25.63
C LYS A 282 -11.17 2.03 25.55
N THR A 283 -11.61 2.96 26.41
CA THR A 283 -12.97 3.51 26.41
C THR A 283 -13.29 4.27 25.12
N ILE A 284 -12.29 4.99 24.57
CA ILE A 284 -12.45 5.71 23.30
C ILE A 284 -12.59 4.72 22.15
N VAL A 285 -11.74 3.70 22.09
CA VAL A 285 -11.79 2.65 21.06
C VAL A 285 -13.11 1.88 21.12
N ASP A 286 -13.56 1.48 22.31
CA ASP A 286 -14.85 0.80 22.51
C ASP A 286 -16.02 1.68 22.03
N GLY A 287 -16.06 2.93 22.46
CA GLY A 287 -17.13 3.87 22.10
C GLY A 287 -17.18 4.19 20.60
N VAL A 288 -16.02 4.38 19.92
CA VAL A 288 -16.03 4.62 18.49
C VAL A 288 -16.41 3.37 17.69
N LEU A 289 -15.92 2.18 18.07
CA LEU A 289 -16.31 0.95 17.41
C LEU A 289 -17.82 0.68 17.54
N THR A 290 -18.41 0.99 18.70
CA THR A 290 -19.85 0.93 18.89
C THR A 290 -20.58 1.91 17.97
N SER A 291 -20.16 3.18 17.94
CA SER A 291 -20.80 4.23 17.14
C SER A 291 -20.70 3.97 15.63
N VAL A 292 -19.52 3.58 15.11
CA VAL A 292 -19.35 3.33 13.67
C VAL A 292 -20.04 2.04 13.21
N ARG A 293 -20.30 1.07 14.11
CA ARG A 293 -21.02 -0.16 13.75
C ARG A 293 -22.42 0.11 13.23
N GLU A 294 -23.08 1.13 13.74
CA GLU A 294 -24.42 1.53 13.31
C GLU A 294 -24.42 2.18 11.91
N LEU A 295 -23.31 2.81 11.52
CA LEU A 295 -23.14 3.50 10.23
C LEU A 295 -22.76 2.56 9.08
N LEU A 296 -22.10 1.45 9.38
CA LEU A 296 -21.63 0.50 8.38
C LEU A 296 -22.72 -0.49 7.99
N GLY A 297 -22.80 -0.84 6.72
CA GLY A 297 -23.58 -1.97 6.22
C GLY A 297 -22.86 -3.31 6.44
N LYS A 298 -23.59 -4.42 6.31
CA LYS A 298 -23.01 -5.77 6.36
C LYS A 298 -21.93 -5.94 5.27
N GLY A 299 -20.80 -6.53 5.64
CA GLY A 299 -19.65 -6.73 4.74
C GLY A 299 -18.76 -5.50 4.58
N GLN A 300 -19.16 -4.33 5.08
CA GLN A 300 -18.33 -3.13 5.05
C GLN A 300 -17.24 -3.18 6.13
N ARG A 301 -16.13 -2.45 5.90
CA ARG A 301 -14.92 -2.60 6.69
C ARG A 301 -14.55 -1.36 7.49
N ILE A 302 -13.91 -1.61 8.63
CA ILE A 302 -13.16 -0.62 9.38
C ILE A 302 -11.68 -1.05 9.46
N CYS A 303 -10.77 -0.12 9.14
CA CYS A 303 -9.34 -0.26 9.40
C CYS A 303 -8.94 0.74 10.50
N ILE A 304 -8.50 0.23 11.63
CA ILE A 304 -8.21 1.04 12.81
C ILE A 304 -6.80 0.76 13.33
N ALA A 305 -6.05 1.83 13.61
CA ALA A 305 -4.77 1.75 14.28
C ALA A 305 -4.94 1.96 15.79
N SER A 306 -4.22 1.20 16.60
CA SER A 306 -4.20 1.38 18.06
C SER A 306 -2.86 0.92 18.64
N PRO A 307 -2.50 1.31 19.87
CA PRO A 307 -1.41 0.65 20.58
C PRO A 307 -1.68 -0.85 20.74
N LYS A 308 -0.67 -1.69 20.48
CA LYS A 308 -0.78 -3.15 20.65
C LYS A 308 -1.32 -3.55 22.04
N THR A 309 -1.03 -2.74 23.07
CA THR A 309 -1.44 -2.99 24.46
C THR A 309 -2.95 -2.89 24.70
N ILE A 310 -3.71 -2.32 23.75
CA ILE A 310 -5.18 -2.17 23.88
C ILE A 310 -5.90 -3.49 23.64
N GLY A 311 -5.33 -4.39 22.84
CA GLY A 311 -5.97 -5.66 22.49
C GLY A 311 -7.24 -5.46 21.63
N ILE A 312 -7.13 -4.62 20.62
CA ILE A 312 -8.26 -4.15 19.80
C ILE A 312 -9.06 -5.28 19.15
N LYS A 313 -8.39 -6.39 18.79
CA LYS A 313 -9.06 -7.60 18.29
C LYS A 313 -10.16 -8.08 19.23
N THR A 314 -9.85 -8.20 20.53
CA THR A 314 -10.81 -8.65 21.54
C THR A 314 -12.00 -7.70 21.66
N ILE A 315 -11.76 -6.38 21.61
CA ILE A 315 -12.81 -5.36 21.68
C ILE A 315 -13.73 -5.48 20.46
N GLY A 316 -13.17 -5.51 19.25
CA GLY A 316 -13.95 -5.58 18.02
C GLY A 316 -14.79 -6.84 17.93
N VAL A 317 -14.23 -8.01 18.26
CA VAL A 317 -14.98 -9.28 18.27
C VAL A 317 -16.13 -9.25 19.29
N LYS A 318 -15.89 -8.71 20.49
CA LYS A 318 -16.94 -8.56 21.52
C LYS A 318 -18.09 -7.65 21.06
N LEU A 319 -17.81 -6.66 20.25
CA LEU A 319 -18.80 -5.75 19.66
C LEU A 319 -19.49 -6.32 18.40
N GLY A 320 -19.22 -7.58 18.04
CA GLY A 320 -19.86 -8.26 16.91
C GLY A 320 -19.25 -7.95 15.54
N TYR A 321 -17.99 -7.53 15.49
CA TYR A 321 -17.25 -7.46 14.25
C TYR A 321 -16.55 -8.79 13.93
N ARG A 322 -16.42 -9.14 12.66
CA ARG A 322 -15.52 -10.18 12.20
C ARG A 322 -14.12 -9.59 12.07
N HIS A 323 -13.18 -10.07 12.87
CA HIS A 323 -11.77 -9.71 12.72
C HIS A 323 -11.19 -10.40 11.48
N LEU A 324 -10.63 -9.64 10.54
CA LEU A 324 -10.04 -10.18 9.32
C LEU A 324 -8.53 -10.38 9.47
N GLU A 325 -7.81 -9.35 9.86
CA GLU A 325 -6.35 -9.36 9.99
C GLU A 325 -5.85 -8.27 10.95
N SER A 326 -4.65 -8.47 11.49
CA SER A 326 -3.91 -7.47 12.27
C SER A 326 -2.45 -7.46 11.85
N HIS A 327 -1.89 -6.25 11.73
CA HIS A 327 -0.50 -5.99 11.40
C HIS A 327 0.15 -5.13 12.47
N PHE A 328 1.43 -5.36 12.74
CA PHE A 328 2.14 -4.63 13.78
C PHE A 328 3.21 -3.73 13.14
N ALA A 329 3.05 -2.42 13.32
CA ALA A 329 3.97 -1.40 12.86
C ALA A 329 4.72 -0.80 14.06
N TYR A 330 6.04 -1.06 14.14
CA TYR A 330 6.89 -0.44 15.14
C TYR A 330 7.02 1.07 14.84
N VAL A 331 6.78 1.90 15.85
CA VAL A 331 6.89 3.37 15.74
C VAL A 331 8.11 3.87 16.51
N HIS A 332 8.22 3.50 17.79
CA HIS A 332 9.37 3.79 18.66
C HIS A 332 9.32 2.87 19.89
N ARG A 333 10.36 2.98 20.75
CA ARG A 333 10.59 2.07 21.89
C ARG A 333 9.34 1.79 22.75
N THR A 334 8.44 2.76 22.92
CA THR A 334 7.24 2.63 23.76
C THR A 334 5.95 2.45 22.97
N LEU A 335 6.01 2.39 21.63
CA LEU A 335 4.82 2.30 20.79
C LEU A 335 5.02 1.34 19.62
N THR A 336 4.29 0.25 19.64
CA THR A 336 3.98 -0.57 18.47
C THR A 336 2.50 -0.39 18.17
N ARG A 337 2.18 0.05 16.94
CA ARG A 337 0.80 0.13 16.46
C ARG A 337 0.34 -1.24 15.98
N GLU A 338 -0.87 -1.62 16.37
CA GLU A 338 -1.65 -2.66 15.73
C GLU A 338 -2.59 -1.98 14.73
N VAL A 339 -2.46 -2.33 13.45
CA VAL A 339 -3.40 -1.96 12.39
C VAL A 339 -4.33 -3.16 12.21
N ALA A 340 -5.55 -3.04 12.68
CA ALA A 340 -6.55 -4.11 12.64
C ALA A 340 -7.63 -3.79 11.62
N VAL A 341 -8.03 -4.82 10.87
CA VAL A 341 -9.12 -4.75 9.89
C VAL A 341 -10.29 -5.62 10.39
N PHE A 342 -11.44 -4.99 10.46
CA PHE A 342 -12.68 -5.65 10.83
C PHE A 342 -13.73 -5.49 9.74
N GLU A 343 -14.66 -6.43 9.70
CA GLU A 343 -15.84 -6.39 8.84
C GLU A 343 -17.09 -6.44 9.70
N LYS A 344 -18.10 -5.65 9.35
CA LYS A 344 -19.42 -5.74 9.99
C LYS A 344 -20.14 -7.01 9.54
N THR A 345 -20.58 -7.81 10.49
CA THR A 345 -21.38 -9.02 10.26
C THR A 345 -22.86 -8.73 10.11
#